data_d19befa43536c0abc633513dba4b42b9
#
_entry.id   d19befa43536c0abc633513dba4b42b9
#
_cell.length_a   1.000
_cell.length_b   1.000
_cell.length_c   1.000
_cell.angle_alpha   90.00
_cell.angle_beta   90.00
_cell.angle_gamma   90.00
#
_symmetry.space_group_name_H-M   'P 1'
#
loop_
_entity.id
_entity.type
_entity.pdbx_description
1 polymer ?
#
loop_
_entity_poly.entity_id
_entity_poly.type
_entity_poly.pdbx_seq_one_letter_code
_entity_poly.pdbx_strand_id
1 'polypeptide(L)'
;MLLAVSAFAASSPKTYKVSSPDKQLSISVTVDNGLFYTVERAGVQLVAPSKISMTLSGGIVYGDASDKVRKVQKTSRNEVVDAILYKKDKVVDNYNQITLVFKEFDLDLRAYDDGVAYRFVGKRQGEYTVETEQAQFRFESDPTAYISYVNTGAKPLEEQFCNSQENLF
;
A
#
# COMPACT_ATOMS: atom_id res chain seq x y z
N MET A 1 -6.11 -39.54 -31.74
CA MET A 1 -5.14 -38.68 -31.04
C MET A 1 -5.98 -37.65 -30.26
N LEU A 2 -6.21 -37.90 -28.95
CA LEU A 2 -7.01 -37.03 -28.10
C LEU A 2 -6.07 -35.97 -27.53
N LEU A 3 -6.32 -34.71 -27.89
CA LEU A 3 -5.66 -33.56 -27.27
C LEU A 3 -6.35 -33.27 -25.91
N ALA A 4 -5.67 -33.57 -24.83
CA ALA A 4 -6.07 -33.19 -23.50
C ALA A 4 -5.82 -31.67 -23.32
N VAL A 5 -6.89 -30.89 -23.35
CA VAL A 5 -6.85 -29.47 -22.96
C VAL A 5 -6.82 -29.41 -21.43
N SER A 6 -5.66 -29.16 -20.87
CA SER A 6 -5.53 -28.87 -19.45
C SER A 6 -6.11 -27.47 -19.16
N ALA A 7 -7.31 -27.43 -18.59
CA ALA A 7 -7.88 -26.20 -18.05
C ALA A 7 -7.05 -25.79 -16.80
N PHE A 8 -6.24 -24.74 -16.92
CA PHE A 8 -5.69 -24.05 -15.77
C PHE A 8 -6.86 -23.41 -15.00
N ALA A 9 -7.17 -23.95 -13.84
CA ALA A 9 -8.11 -23.31 -12.92
C ALA A 9 -7.50 -22.00 -12.41
N ALA A 10 -7.93 -20.87 -12.97
CA ALA A 10 -7.61 -19.57 -12.43
C ALA A 10 -8.23 -19.48 -11.03
N SER A 11 -7.42 -19.22 -10.00
CA SER A 11 -7.93 -18.99 -8.66
C SER A 11 -8.77 -17.70 -8.67
N SER A 12 -9.98 -17.73 -8.13
CA SER A 12 -10.82 -16.53 -8.02
C SER A 12 -10.14 -15.47 -7.17
N PRO A 13 -10.27 -14.17 -7.56
CA PRO A 13 -9.72 -13.06 -6.79
C PRO A 13 -10.16 -13.08 -5.33
N LYS A 14 -9.24 -12.78 -4.42
CA LYS A 14 -9.54 -12.67 -2.98
C LYS A 14 -9.28 -11.26 -2.49
N THR A 15 -10.29 -10.66 -1.86
CA THR A 15 -10.20 -9.31 -1.31
C THR A 15 -10.15 -9.35 0.22
N TYR A 16 -9.25 -8.55 0.78
CA TYR A 16 -9.03 -8.38 2.21
C TYR A 16 -9.21 -6.91 2.55
N LYS A 17 -10.05 -6.61 3.55
CA LYS A 17 -10.44 -5.24 3.92
C LYS A 17 -10.16 -4.97 5.40
N VAL A 18 -9.70 -3.76 5.70
CA VAL A 18 -9.61 -3.19 7.04
C VAL A 18 -10.25 -1.81 7.03
N SER A 19 -11.03 -1.50 8.09
CA SER A 19 -11.67 -0.21 8.27
C SER A 19 -11.08 0.52 9.47
N SER A 20 -11.12 1.84 9.43
CA SER A 20 -10.77 2.73 10.55
C SER A 20 -11.58 2.41 11.81
N PRO A 21 -11.13 2.86 13.00
CA PRO A 21 -11.88 2.70 14.25
C PRO A 21 -13.30 3.27 14.15
N ASP A 22 -13.48 4.44 13.52
CA ASP A 22 -14.78 5.09 13.28
C ASP A 22 -15.59 4.46 12.13
N LYS A 23 -15.01 3.49 11.40
CA LYS A 23 -15.57 2.77 10.24
C LYS A 23 -15.90 3.63 9.02
N GLN A 24 -15.45 4.88 8.98
CA GLN A 24 -15.70 5.76 7.85
C GLN A 24 -14.72 5.54 6.70
N LEU A 25 -13.47 5.20 7.02
CA LEU A 25 -12.42 4.99 6.04
C LEU A 25 -12.02 3.51 5.98
N SER A 26 -11.74 3.00 4.80
CA SER A 26 -11.27 1.63 4.64
C SER A 26 -10.29 1.48 3.48
N ILE A 27 -9.36 0.55 3.65
CA ILE A 27 -8.48 0.07 2.60
C ILE A 27 -8.73 -1.42 2.36
N SER A 28 -8.81 -1.81 1.10
CA SER A 28 -8.92 -3.20 0.67
C SER A 28 -7.76 -3.56 -0.24
N VAL A 29 -7.30 -4.80 -0.19
CA VAL A 29 -6.35 -5.36 -1.16
C VAL A 29 -6.96 -6.59 -1.79
N THR A 30 -7.01 -6.60 -3.13
CA THR A 30 -7.38 -7.75 -3.94
C THR A 30 -6.12 -8.42 -4.45
N VAL A 31 -6.01 -9.72 -4.19
CA VAL A 31 -4.95 -10.59 -4.69
C VAL A 31 -5.49 -11.32 -5.90
N ASP A 32 -5.10 -10.86 -7.09
CA ASP A 32 -5.50 -11.39 -8.40
C ASP A 32 -4.47 -11.00 -9.46
N ASN A 33 -3.67 -11.94 -9.90
CA ASN A 33 -2.59 -11.67 -10.86
C ASN A 33 -1.72 -10.44 -10.46
N GLY A 34 -1.46 -10.31 -9.15
CA GLY A 34 -0.79 -9.19 -8.50
C GLY A 34 -1.57 -8.67 -7.31
N LEU A 35 -1.11 -7.54 -6.76
CA LEU A 35 -1.77 -6.86 -5.63
C LEU A 35 -2.37 -5.54 -6.09
N PHE A 36 -3.68 -5.38 -5.83
CA PHE A 36 -4.42 -4.15 -6.16
C PHE A 36 -5.12 -3.63 -4.91
N TYR A 37 -4.87 -2.39 -4.55
CA TYR A 37 -5.56 -1.76 -3.43
C TYR A 37 -6.65 -0.81 -3.89
N THR A 38 -7.65 -0.62 -3.03
CA THR A 38 -8.70 0.38 -3.15
C THR A 38 -8.88 1.10 -1.83
N VAL A 39 -9.34 2.34 -1.88
CA VAL A 39 -9.68 3.12 -0.68
C VAL A 39 -11.10 3.65 -0.82
N GLU A 40 -11.89 3.49 0.25
CA GLU A 40 -13.27 3.99 0.31
C GLU A 40 -13.47 4.83 1.57
N ARG A 41 -14.27 5.89 1.48
CA ARG A 41 -14.73 6.67 2.61
C ARG A 41 -16.24 6.81 2.58
N ALA A 42 -16.92 6.44 3.67
CA ALA A 42 -18.38 6.49 3.78
C ALA A 42 -19.12 5.85 2.59
N GLY A 43 -18.56 4.76 2.03
CA GLY A 43 -19.11 4.06 0.87
C GLY A 43 -18.76 4.68 -0.49
N VAL A 44 -18.02 5.79 -0.52
CA VAL A 44 -17.53 6.42 -1.76
C VAL A 44 -16.11 5.96 -2.02
N GLN A 45 -15.84 5.45 -3.23
CA GLN A 45 -14.50 5.06 -3.65
C GLN A 45 -13.64 6.30 -3.90
N LEU A 46 -12.54 6.43 -3.16
CA LEU A 46 -11.56 7.50 -3.32
C LEU A 46 -10.41 7.10 -4.23
N VAL A 47 -9.96 5.85 -4.11
CA VAL A 47 -8.90 5.28 -4.95
C VAL A 47 -9.43 4.03 -5.61
N ALA A 48 -9.46 4.04 -6.94
CA ALA A 48 -9.83 2.91 -7.78
C ALA A 48 -8.75 1.81 -7.72
N PRO A 49 -9.01 0.57 -8.17
CA PRO A 49 -8.04 -0.52 -8.11
C PRO A 49 -6.67 -0.10 -8.66
N SER A 50 -5.71 0.03 -7.77
CA SER A 50 -4.37 0.58 -8.00
C SER A 50 -3.33 -0.48 -7.67
N LYS A 51 -2.44 -0.76 -8.63
CA LYS A 51 -1.43 -1.82 -8.48
C LYS A 51 -0.30 -1.38 -7.56
N ILE A 52 0.12 -2.30 -6.69
CA ILE A 52 1.30 -2.16 -5.83
C ILE A 52 2.22 -3.37 -5.99
N SER A 53 3.51 -3.11 -6.10
CA SER A 53 4.55 -4.16 -6.11
C SER A 53 5.91 -3.55 -5.78
N MET A 54 6.87 -4.40 -5.40
CA MET A 54 8.24 -3.98 -5.13
C MET A 54 9.19 -5.00 -5.77
N THR A 55 10.11 -4.52 -6.60
CA THR A 55 11.14 -5.35 -7.24
C THR A 55 12.46 -5.17 -6.49
N LEU A 56 13.04 -6.28 -6.07
CA LEU A 56 14.31 -6.34 -5.38
C LEU A 56 15.40 -6.86 -6.31
N SER A 57 16.65 -6.57 -5.94
CA SER A 57 17.83 -7.12 -6.61
C SER A 57 17.75 -8.67 -6.70
N GLY A 58 18.16 -9.19 -7.85
CA GLY A 58 18.05 -10.63 -8.16
C GLY A 58 16.69 -11.06 -8.70
N GLY A 59 15.87 -10.11 -9.16
CA GLY A 59 14.61 -10.40 -9.86
C GLY A 59 13.47 -10.88 -8.97
N ILE A 60 13.55 -10.63 -7.66
CA ILE A 60 12.48 -10.97 -6.71
C ILE A 60 11.42 -9.86 -6.75
N VAL A 61 10.16 -10.24 -6.92
CA VAL A 61 9.04 -9.29 -6.94
C VAL A 61 8.08 -9.62 -5.80
N TYR A 62 7.82 -8.64 -4.94
CA TYR A 62 6.71 -8.68 -3.98
C TYR A 62 5.45 -8.12 -4.67
N GLY A 63 4.35 -8.84 -4.61
CA GLY A 63 3.12 -8.51 -5.34
C GLY A 63 3.08 -9.09 -6.75
N ASP A 64 3.81 -10.19 -6.98
CA ASP A 64 3.74 -10.98 -8.21
C ASP A 64 2.42 -11.76 -8.32
N ALA A 65 2.09 -12.16 -9.54
CA ALA A 65 0.91 -12.99 -9.83
C ALA A 65 0.90 -14.34 -9.10
N SER A 66 2.08 -14.87 -8.75
CA SER A 66 2.23 -16.15 -8.03
C SER A 66 2.06 -16.02 -6.52
N ASP A 67 2.03 -14.82 -5.97
CA ASP A 67 1.94 -14.58 -4.54
C ASP A 67 0.58 -15.02 -3.98
N LYS A 68 0.62 -15.78 -2.89
CA LYS A 68 -0.57 -16.31 -2.21
C LYS A 68 -0.55 -15.94 -0.73
N VAL A 69 -1.65 -15.41 -0.24
CA VAL A 69 -1.83 -15.15 1.19
C VAL A 69 -1.93 -16.49 1.94
N ARG A 70 -1.01 -16.70 2.87
CA ARG A 70 -0.92 -17.90 3.72
C ARG A 70 -1.69 -17.74 5.02
N LYS A 71 -1.70 -16.53 5.55
CA LYS A 71 -2.35 -16.20 6.83
C LYS A 71 -2.77 -14.74 6.83
N VAL A 72 -3.85 -14.44 7.52
CA VAL A 72 -4.31 -13.06 7.82
C VAL A 72 -4.22 -12.87 9.33
N GLN A 73 -3.58 -11.80 9.76
CA GLN A 73 -3.52 -11.38 11.15
C GLN A 73 -4.24 -10.04 11.30
N LYS A 74 -4.92 -9.84 12.42
CA LYS A 74 -5.62 -8.59 12.73
C LYS A 74 -5.08 -8.04 14.04
N THR A 75 -4.79 -6.77 14.06
CA THR A 75 -4.37 -6.02 15.25
C THR A 75 -5.06 -4.66 15.27
N SER A 76 -5.11 -4.04 16.44
CA SER A 76 -5.56 -2.67 16.62
C SER A 76 -4.67 -1.98 17.63
N ARG A 77 -4.54 -0.68 17.52
CA ARG A 77 -3.81 0.17 18.47
C ARG A 77 -4.65 1.39 18.80
N ASN A 78 -4.60 1.82 20.04
CA ASN A 78 -5.20 3.07 20.49
C ASN A 78 -4.33 3.62 21.62
N GLU A 79 -3.34 4.41 21.26
CA GLU A 79 -2.34 4.95 22.17
C GLU A 79 -2.09 6.43 21.86
N VAL A 80 -1.59 7.15 22.84
CA VAL A 80 -1.03 8.49 22.66
C VAL A 80 0.47 8.37 22.80
N VAL A 81 1.21 8.73 21.75
CA VAL A 81 2.66 8.67 21.72
C VAL A 81 3.26 10.07 21.74
N ASP A 82 4.41 10.23 22.42
CA ASP A 82 5.17 11.47 22.40
C ASP A 82 5.82 11.63 21.01
N ALA A 83 5.59 12.79 20.40
CA ALA A 83 6.13 13.11 19.09
C ALA A 83 7.48 13.83 19.25
N ILE A 84 8.55 13.21 18.73
CA ILE A 84 9.88 13.82 18.71
C ILE A 84 9.99 14.68 17.45
N LEU A 85 10.38 15.95 17.60
CA LEU A 85 10.60 16.91 16.50
C LEU A 85 9.38 17.10 15.57
N TYR A 86 8.18 17.21 16.14
CA TYR A 86 6.96 17.45 15.39
C TYR A 86 6.22 18.70 15.94
N LYS A 87 5.24 19.22 15.17
CA LYS A 87 4.44 20.41 15.55
C LYS A 87 3.57 20.21 16.80
N LYS A 88 3.37 18.97 17.23
CA LYS A 88 2.58 18.59 18.40
C LYS A 88 3.46 17.75 19.32
N ASP A 89 3.33 17.94 20.62
CA ASP A 89 4.06 17.15 21.62
C ASP A 89 3.57 15.71 21.68
N LYS A 90 2.31 15.48 21.31
CA LYS A 90 1.67 14.16 21.34
C LYS A 90 0.88 13.89 20.07
N VAL A 91 0.91 12.65 19.62
CA VAL A 91 0.14 12.15 18.47
C VAL A 91 -0.69 10.97 18.91
N VAL A 92 -1.95 10.95 18.48
CA VAL A 92 -2.84 9.81 18.68
C VAL A 92 -2.50 8.75 17.62
N ASP A 93 -2.09 7.56 18.06
CA ASP A 93 -1.84 6.39 17.23
C ASP A 93 -2.99 5.42 17.38
N ASN A 94 -4.11 5.69 16.69
CA ASN A 94 -5.35 4.92 16.76
C ASN A 94 -5.69 4.35 15.38
N TYR A 95 -5.51 3.04 15.21
CA TYR A 95 -5.76 2.36 13.94
C TYR A 95 -6.21 0.91 14.11
N ASN A 96 -6.84 0.39 13.06
CA ASN A 96 -6.96 -1.04 12.84
C ASN A 96 -5.99 -1.48 11.74
N GLN A 97 -5.40 -2.66 11.90
CA GLN A 97 -4.46 -3.24 10.95
C GLN A 97 -4.84 -4.67 10.58
N ILE A 98 -4.66 -5.01 9.31
CA ILE A 98 -4.52 -6.39 8.87
C ILE A 98 -3.13 -6.60 8.29
N THR A 99 -2.54 -7.75 8.59
CA THR A 99 -1.29 -8.20 7.97
C THR A 99 -1.59 -9.41 7.12
N LEU A 100 -1.34 -9.30 5.83
CA LEU A 100 -1.41 -10.40 4.88
C LEU A 100 -0.03 -11.07 4.82
N VAL A 101 0.05 -12.29 5.30
CA VAL A 101 1.31 -13.06 5.37
C VAL A 101 1.50 -13.83 4.07
N PHE A 102 2.52 -13.45 3.30
CA PHE A 102 2.99 -14.17 2.11
C PHE A 102 4.22 -15.03 2.44
N LYS A 103 4.80 -15.67 1.45
CA LYS A 103 5.99 -16.52 1.63
C LYS A 103 7.24 -15.67 1.95
N GLU A 104 7.52 -14.68 1.12
CA GLU A 104 8.76 -13.93 1.14
C GLU A 104 8.61 -12.55 1.84
N PHE A 105 7.38 -12.10 2.08
CA PHE A 105 7.07 -10.82 2.70
C PHE A 105 5.75 -10.85 3.45
N ASP A 106 5.49 -9.83 4.22
CA ASP A 106 4.18 -9.48 4.74
C ASP A 106 3.72 -8.16 4.13
N LEU A 107 2.42 -7.98 3.98
CA LEU A 107 1.80 -6.71 3.61
C LEU A 107 0.92 -6.24 4.76
N ASP A 108 1.34 -5.17 5.42
CA ASP A 108 0.54 -4.48 6.43
C ASP A 108 -0.38 -3.47 5.77
N LEU A 109 -1.65 -3.47 6.15
CA LEU A 109 -2.64 -2.46 5.78
C LEU A 109 -3.16 -1.84 7.07
N ARG A 110 -3.06 -0.52 7.20
CA ARG A 110 -3.59 0.25 8.34
C ARG A 110 -4.68 1.20 7.89
N ALA A 111 -5.71 1.31 8.70
CA ALA A 111 -6.75 2.30 8.54
C ALA A 111 -6.88 3.12 9.83
N TYR A 112 -6.60 4.41 9.73
CA TYR A 112 -6.81 5.46 10.72
C TYR A 112 -8.12 6.19 10.38
N ASP A 113 -8.63 7.00 11.29
CA ASP A 113 -9.85 7.78 11.03
C ASP A 113 -9.63 8.91 9.99
N ASP A 114 -8.38 9.31 9.79
CA ASP A 114 -7.96 10.38 8.88
C ASP A 114 -7.10 9.91 7.69
N GLY A 115 -6.73 8.63 7.62
CA GLY A 115 -5.88 8.12 6.56
C GLY A 115 -5.75 6.62 6.51
N VAL A 116 -5.17 6.14 5.41
CA VAL A 116 -4.80 4.73 5.24
C VAL A 116 -3.34 4.62 4.86
N ALA A 117 -2.72 3.50 5.19
CA ALA A 117 -1.35 3.21 4.82
C ALA A 117 -1.18 1.73 4.47
N TYR A 118 -0.23 1.42 3.60
CA TYR A 118 0.28 0.08 3.42
C TYR A 118 1.80 0.04 3.53
N ARG A 119 2.34 -1.15 3.83
CA ARG A 119 3.77 -1.37 3.94
C ARG A 119 4.12 -2.81 3.58
N PHE A 120 5.13 -2.98 2.72
CA PHE A 120 5.80 -4.26 2.53
C PHE A 120 6.82 -4.49 3.66
N VAL A 121 6.81 -5.68 4.24
CA VAL A 121 7.76 -6.13 5.26
C VAL A 121 8.48 -7.37 4.75
N GLY A 122 9.69 -7.21 4.22
CA GLY A 122 10.49 -8.31 3.69
C GLY A 122 10.94 -9.28 4.78
N LYS A 123 10.97 -10.57 4.47
CA LYS A 123 11.42 -11.65 5.37
C LYS A 123 12.84 -12.12 5.07
N ARG A 124 13.43 -11.62 3.99
CA ARG A 124 14.76 -12.00 3.56
C ARG A 124 15.81 -11.49 4.55
N GLN A 125 16.76 -12.35 4.86
CA GLN A 125 17.93 -11.99 5.65
C GLN A 125 19.01 -11.38 4.74
N GLY A 126 19.84 -10.49 5.33
CA GLY A 126 20.95 -9.82 4.65
C GLY A 126 20.54 -8.56 3.89
N GLU A 127 21.49 -8.02 3.16
CA GLU A 127 21.30 -6.78 2.39
C GLU A 127 20.66 -7.10 1.02
N TYR A 128 19.78 -6.22 0.57
CA TYR A 128 19.20 -6.24 -0.76
C TYR A 128 18.85 -4.83 -1.20
N THR A 129 18.87 -4.61 -2.51
CA THR A 129 18.50 -3.33 -3.09
C THR A 129 17.07 -3.39 -3.59
N VAL A 130 16.28 -2.34 -3.30
CA VAL A 130 15.00 -2.11 -3.96
C VAL A 130 15.30 -1.43 -5.29
N GLU A 131 15.04 -2.11 -6.39
CA GLU A 131 15.28 -1.61 -7.74
C GLU A 131 14.15 -0.69 -8.22
N THR A 132 12.91 -1.13 -8.00
CA THR A 132 11.72 -0.33 -8.34
C THR A 132 10.57 -0.63 -7.37
N GLU A 133 9.71 0.38 -7.18
CA GLU A 133 8.44 0.24 -6.51
C GLU A 133 7.33 0.71 -7.47
N GLN A 134 6.27 -0.08 -7.59
CA GLN A 134 5.06 0.34 -8.26
C GLN A 134 4.04 0.74 -7.18
N ALA A 135 3.74 2.03 -7.11
CA ALA A 135 2.76 2.61 -6.20
C ALA A 135 1.79 3.46 -7.04
N GLN A 136 0.76 2.82 -7.58
CA GLN A 136 -0.24 3.50 -8.38
C GLN A 136 -1.28 4.20 -7.51
N PHE A 137 -1.77 5.35 -7.98
CA PHE A 137 -2.93 6.06 -7.45
C PHE A 137 -3.88 6.33 -8.62
N ARG A 138 -4.94 5.53 -8.73
CA ARG A 138 -5.96 5.71 -9.75
C ARG A 138 -7.20 6.34 -9.13
N PHE A 139 -7.69 7.37 -9.76
CA PHE A 139 -8.92 8.06 -9.35
C PHE A 139 -10.00 7.83 -10.44
N GLU A 140 -11.26 7.79 -10.05
CA GLU A 140 -12.38 7.67 -11.03
C GLU A 140 -12.71 8.99 -11.72
N SER A 141 -12.29 10.10 -11.14
CA SER A 141 -12.43 11.44 -11.67
C SER A 141 -11.04 12.07 -11.83
N ASP A 142 -11.00 13.26 -12.39
CA ASP A 142 -9.80 14.09 -12.54
C ASP A 142 -9.69 15.07 -11.36
N PRO A 143 -9.12 14.67 -10.21
CA PRO A 143 -9.02 15.52 -9.03
C PRO A 143 -7.85 16.48 -9.14
N THR A 144 -7.98 17.64 -8.51
CA THR A 144 -6.83 18.53 -8.28
C THR A 144 -5.81 17.85 -7.36
N ALA A 145 -4.57 17.77 -7.80
CA ALA A 145 -3.47 17.21 -7.03
C ALA A 145 -2.49 18.30 -6.57
N TYR A 146 -2.13 18.25 -5.27
CA TYR A 146 -1.09 19.08 -4.68
C TYR A 146 0.17 18.23 -4.48
N ILE A 147 1.18 18.46 -5.31
CA ILE A 147 2.38 17.64 -5.36
C ILE A 147 3.60 18.48 -4.99
N SER A 148 4.42 17.98 -4.06
CA SER A 148 5.74 18.54 -3.79
C SER A 148 6.75 17.98 -4.79
N TYR A 149 7.31 18.84 -5.61
CA TYR A 149 8.34 18.46 -6.57
C TYR A 149 9.71 18.48 -5.93
N VAL A 150 10.52 17.50 -6.30
CA VAL A 150 11.94 17.48 -5.96
C VAL A 150 12.73 18.32 -6.95
N ASN A 151 13.55 19.23 -6.43
CA ASN A 151 14.47 19.99 -7.26
C ASN A 151 15.63 19.10 -7.71
N THR A 152 15.76 18.84 -9.01
CA THR A 152 16.72 17.89 -9.59
C THR A 152 18.18 18.38 -9.64
N GLY A 153 18.48 19.57 -9.08
CA GLY A 153 19.86 20.03 -8.91
C GLY A 153 20.59 19.21 -7.84
N ALA A 154 21.93 19.13 -7.91
CA ALA A 154 22.78 18.49 -6.89
C ALA A 154 22.79 19.33 -5.59
N LYS A 155 21.66 19.33 -4.87
CA LYS A 155 21.47 20.09 -3.64
C LYS A 155 21.32 19.13 -2.44
N PRO A 156 21.61 19.57 -1.22
CA PRO A 156 21.27 18.81 -0.01
C PRO A 156 19.81 18.41 0.01
N LEU A 157 19.49 17.34 0.72
CA LEU A 157 18.13 16.78 0.76
C LEU A 157 17.09 17.82 1.20
N GLU A 158 17.45 18.70 2.13
CA GLU A 158 16.61 19.77 2.67
C GLU A 158 16.22 20.81 1.62
N GLU A 159 17.08 21.00 0.61
CA GLU A 159 16.84 21.95 -0.50
C GLU A 159 16.21 21.28 -1.74
N GLN A 160 16.03 19.97 -1.72
CA GLN A 160 15.46 19.24 -2.87
C GLN A 160 13.94 19.37 -2.96
N PHE A 161 13.26 19.66 -1.85
CA PHE A 161 11.82 19.81 -1.83
C PHE A 161 11.41 21.25 -2.11
N CYS A 162 10.60 21.43 -3.15
CA CYS A 162 9.95 22.70 -3.46
C CYS A 162 8.60 22.79 -2.73
N ASN A 163 8.04 24.00 -2.69
CA ASN A 163 6.66 24.19 -2.24
C ASN A 163 5.70 23.35 -3.08
N SER A 164 4.63 22.87 -2.45
CA SER A 164 3.55 22.18 -3.15
C SER A 164 3.00 23.05 -4.27
N GLN A 165 2.86 22.49 -5.45
CA GLN A 165 2.23 23.15 -6.59
C GLN A 165 0.92 22.44 -6.89
N GLU A 166 -0.09 23.23 -7.24
CA GLU A 166 -1.34 22.70 -7.76
C GLU A 166 -1.13 22.28 -9.22
N ASN A 167 -1.36 21.02 -9.53
CA ASN A 167 -1.38 20.51 -10.88
C ASN A 167 -2.78 20.06 -11.21
N LEU A 168 -3.33 20.67 -12.23
CA LEU A 168 -4.57 20.23 -12.89
C LEU A 168 -4.13 19.24 -13.99
N PHE A 169 -4.53 18.01 -13.84
CA PHE A 169 -4.34 16.97 -14.86
C PHE A 169 -5.67 16.69 -15.55
#